data_fcc1ca279f608f06c758e4439eed0ab9
#
_entry.id   fcc1ca279f608f06c758e4439eed0ab9
#
_cell.length_a   1.000
_cell.length_b   1.000
_cell.length_c   1.000
_cell.angle_alpha   90.00
_cell.angle_beta   90.00
_cell.angle_gamma   90.00
#
_symmetry.space_group_name_H-M   'P 1'
#
loop_
_entity.id
_entity.type
_entity.pdbx_description
1 polymer ?
#
loop_
_entity_poly.entity_id
_entity_poly.type
_entity_poly.pdbx_seq_one_letter_code
_entity_poly.pdbx_strand_id
1 'polypeptide(L)'
;MGSMANLSDIAKKANVSQAAASRVLNQDPTFVVSKEVRLAIKKAAAELGYRTPRQKKDESKVIKIGIADWHMIPKSRSKEISYDNLVPLSELDVKYSFSRLERGVVEEKDAIIAIGIFSEEEINEMILSSQNVIFLNNNSSATIFDRLFIDYDTPVRKSFQYLKEKGCRHIAFLSGAE
;
A
#
# COMPACT_ATOMS: atom_id res chain seq x y z
N MET A 1 -22.97 5.28 13.23
CA MET A 1 -22.47 3.89 13.29
C MET A 1 -22.53 3.34 11.88
N GLY A 2 -21.40 3.26 11.18
CA GLY A 2 -21.32 2.71 9.82
C GLY A 2 -21.53 1.20 9.88
N SER A 3 -22.41 0.66 9.04
CA SER A 3 -22.59 -0.77 8.86
C SER A 3 -21.25 -1.36 8.38
N MET A 4 -20.75 -2.40 9.07
CA MET A 4 -19.57 -3.15 8.59
C MET A 4 -19.90 -3.74 7.21
N ALA A 5 -19.03 -3.47 6.24
CA ALA A 5 -19.17 -4.04 4.90
C ALA A 5 -19.22 -5.57 4.95
N ASN A 6 -20.09 -6.13 4.16
CA ASN A 6 -20.29 -7.58 4.07
C ASN A 6 -19.90 -8.10 2.67
N LEU A 7 -19.86 -9.42 2.53
CA LEU A 7 -19.48 -10.08 1.28
C LEU A 7 -20.42 -9.75 0.10
N SER A 8 -21.70 -9.48 0.39
CA SER A 8 -22.68 -9.07 -0.61
C SER A 8 -22.38 -7.69 -1.19
N ASP A 9 -21.87 -6.76 -0.36
CA ASP A 9 -21.50 -5.43 -0.80
C ASP A 9 -20.31 -5.47 -1.76
N ILE A 10 -19.32 -6.35 -1.46
CA ILE A 10 -18.18 -6.59 -2.34
C ILE A 10 -18.63 -7.17 -3.67
N ALA A 11 -19.48 -8.19 -3.63
CA ALA A 11 -20.00 -8.86 -4.82
C ALA A 11 -20.73 -7.88 -5.75
N LYS A 12 -21.57 -7.01 -5.19
CA LYS A 12 -22.25 -5.94 -5.92
C LYS A 12 -21.27 -4.95 -6.53
N LYS A 13 -20.29 -4.48 -5.73
CA LYS A 13 -19.32 -3.48 -6.18
C LYS A 13 -18.39 -4.01 -7.27
N ALA A 14 -17.98 -5.26 -7.19
CA ALA A 14 -17.14 -5.94 -8.17
C ALA A 14 -17.92 -6.54 -9.34
N ASN A 15 -19.25 -6.42 -9.36
CA ASN A 15 -20.14 -7.01 -10.36
C ASN A 15 -19.93 -8.52 -10.55
N VAL A 16 -19.86 -9.28 -9.45
CA VAL A 16 -19.67 -10.72 -9.43
C VAL A 16 -20.68 -11.40 -8.50
N SER A 17 -20.76 -12.74 -8.54
CA SER A 17 -21.53 -13.47 -7.54
C SER A 17 -20.84 -13.43 -6.17
N GLN A 18 -21.62 -13.50 -5.09
CA GLN A 18 -21.11 -13.59 -3.73
C GLN A 18 -20.20 -14.82 -3.53
N ALA A 19 -20.52 -15.93 -4.19
CA ALA A 19 -19.67 -17.12 -4.17
C ALA A 19 -18.31 -16.89 -4.83
N ALA A 20 -18.26 -16.19 -5.96
CA ALA A 20 -17.00 -15.81 -6.60
C ALA A 20 -16.17 -14.88 -5.73
N ALA A 21 -16.79 -13.83 -5.16
CA ALA A 21 -16.11 -12.94 -4.22
C ALA A 21 -15.54 -13.70 -3.02
N SER A 22 -16.32 -14.60 -2.42
CA SER A 22 -15.88 -15.44 -1.29
C SER A 22 -14.66 -16.30 -1.65
N ARG A 23 -14.71 -17.02 -2.76
CA ARG A 23 -13.62 -17.92 -3.18
C ARG A 23 -12.32 -17.16 -3.46
N VAL A 24 -12.41 -16.01 -4.15
CA VAL A 24 -11.24 -15.15 -4.43
C VAL A 24 -10.65 -14.62 -3.14
N LEU A 25 -11.47 -14.11 -2.22
CA LEU A 25 -10.98 -13.53 -0.96
C LEU A 25 -10.43 -14.57 0.03
N ASN A 26 -10.96 -15.80 -0.02
CA ASN A 26 -10.44 -16.94 0.76
C ASN A 26 -9.34 -17.71 0.02
N GLN A 27 -8.93 -17.24 -1.19
CA GLN A 27 -7.82 -17.82 -1.96
C GLN A 27 -8.03 -19.31 -2.28
N ASP A 28 -9.22 -19.64 -2.72
CA ASP A 28 -9.53 -21.00 -3.13
C ASP A 28 -8.68 -21.38 -4.35
N PRO A 29 -7.73 -22.35 -4.21
CA PRO A 29 -6.82 -22.70 -5.30
C PRO A 29 -7.54 -23.41 -6.46
N THR A 30 -8.74 -23.91 -6.22
CA THR A 30 -9.55 -24.62 -7.24
C THR A 30 -10.40 -23.65 -8.07
N PHE A 31 -10.48 -22.37 -7.65
CA PHE A 31 -11.30 -21.37 -8.32
C PHE A 31 -10.49 -20.47 -9.24
N VAL A 32 -10.61 -20.72 -10.54
CA VAL A 32 -9.91 -19.94 -11.57
C VAL A 32 -10.81 -18.81 -12.06
N VAL A 33 -10.30 -17.59 -12.00
CA VAL A 33 -10.93 -16.37 -12.56
C VAL A 33 -9.87 -15.55 -13.27
N SER A 34 -10.30 -14.66 -14.16
CA SER A 34 -9.37 -13.75 -14.85
C SER A 34 -8.68 -12.79 -13.86
N LYS A 35 -7.53 -12.24 -14.26
CA LYS A 35 -6.77 -11.28 -13.46
C LYS A 35 -7.59 -10.04 -13.14
N GLU A 36 -8.38 -9.58 -14.12
CA GLU A 36 -9.26 -8.41 -14.01
C GLU A 36 -10.36 -8.62 -12.96
N VAL A 37 -11.03 -9.78 -12.99
CA VAL A 37 -12.08 -10.13 -12.01
C VAL A 37 -11.47 -10.23 -10.61
N ARG A 38 -10.31 -10.89 -10.48
CA ARG A 38 -9.60 -10.98 -9.20
C ARG A 38 -9.24 -9.60 -8.65
N LEU A 39 -8.73 -8.72 -9.51
CA LEU A 39 -8.38 -7.35 -9.16
C LEU A 39 -9.62 -6.54 -8.73
N ALA A 40 -10.73 -6.63 -9.47
CA ALA A 40 -11.98 -5.95 -9.14
C ALA A 40 -12.50 -6.34 -7.75
N ILE A 41 -12.48 -7.65 -7.42
CA ILE A 41 -12.90 -8.15 -6.10
C ILE A 41 -11.98 -7.63 -4.99
N LYS A 42 -10.65 -7.67 -5.19
CA LYS A 42 -9.69 -7.20 -4.19
C LYS A 42 -9.76 -5.69 -3.98
N LYS A 43 -9.93 -4.89 -5.05
CA LYS A 43 -10.18 -3.45 -4.98
C LYS A 43 -11.46 -3.15 -4.17
N ALA A 44 -12.57 -3.80 -4.50
CA ALA A 44 -13.83 -3.62 -3.79
C ALA A 44 -13.71 -3.96 -2.29
N ALA A 45 -12.98 -5.03 -1.94
CA ALA A 45 -12.74 -5.41 -0.55
C ALA A 45 -11.89 -4.37 0.20
N ALA A 46 -10.81 -3.85 -0.42
CA ALA A 46 -9.96 -2.81 0.16
C ALA A 46 -10.74 -1.51 0.38
N GLU A 47 -11.49 -1.03 -0.62
CA GLU A 47 -12.28 0.20 -0.54
C GLU A 47 -13.38 0.14 0.54
N LEU A 48 -13.92 -1.06 0.80
CA LEU A 48 -14.96 -1.29 1.80
C LEU A 48 -14.39 -1.68 3.18
N GLY A 49 -13.09 -1.79 3.32
CA GLY A 49 -12.42 -2.21 4.57
C GLY A 49 -12.82 -3.62 5.02
N TYR A 50 -13.18 -4.50 4.08
CA TYR A 50 -13.63 -5.85 4.41
C TYR A 50 -12.46 -6.77 4.72
N ARG A 51 -12.58 -7.53 5.83
CA ARG A 51 -11.64 -8.60 6.20
C ARG A 51 -12.38 -9.93 6.33
N THR A 52 -11.79 -10.98 5.75
CA THR A 52 -12.37 -12.33 5.88
C THR A 52 -12.28 -12.82 7.34
N PRO A 53 -13.17 -13.75 7.75
CA PRO A 53 -13.09 -14.37 9.09
C PRO A 53 -11.74 -15.06 9.36
N ARG A 54 -11.08 -15.59 8.33
CA ARG A 54 -9.77 -16.22 8.42
C ARG A 54 -8.69 -15.21 8.80
N GLN A 55 -8.73 -14.02 8.23
CA GLN A 55 -7.79 -12.93 8.55
C GLN A 55 -7.97 -12.37 9.97
N LYS A 56 -9.15 -12.56 10.57
CA LYS A 56 -9.45 -12.10 11.95
C LYS A 56 -9.01 -13.09 13.04
N LYS A 57 -8.72 -14.35 12.70
CA LYS A 57 -8.59 -15.46 13.68
C LYS A 57 -7.15 -15.89 13.98
N ASP A 58 -6.15 -15.32 13.28
CA ASP A 58 -4.78 -15.86 13.32
C ASP A 58 -3.83 -14.96 14.12
N GLU A 59 -4.07 -14.85 15.43
CA GLU A 59 -3.22 -14.05 16.36
C GLU A 59 -1.82 -14.64 16.61
N SER A 60 -1.54 -15.87 16.17
CA SER A 60 -0.23 -16.54 16.34
C SER A 60 0.65 -16.52 15.08
N LYS A 61 0.16 -15.97 13.98
CA LYS A 61 0.81 -16.00 12.68
C LYS A 61 1.88 -14.92 12.55
N VAL A 62 3.01 -15.27 11.94
CA VAL A 62 3.99 -14.27 11.48
C VAL A 62 3.36 -13.43 10.38
N ILE A 63 3.23 -12.13 10.60
CA ILE A 63 2.73 -11.19 9.61
C ILE A 63 3.80 -10.98 8.53
N LYS A 64 3.47 -11.26 7.28
CA LYS A 64 4.35 -11.10 6.12
C LYS A 64 4.15 -9.71 5.52
N ILE A 65 5.13 -8.85 5.66
CA ILE A 65 5.10 -7.48 5.15
C ILE A 65 5.98 -7.38 3.90
N GLY A 66 5.37 -6.99 2.78
CA GLY A 66 6.08 -6.68 1.53
C GLY A 66 6.53 -5.22 1.52
N ILE A 67 7.74 -4.94 1.04
CA ILE A 67 8.22 -3.58 0.84
C ILE A 67 8.41 -3.35 -0.65
N ALA A 68 7.66 -2.38 -1.20
CA ALA A 68 7.77 -1.91 -2.57
C ALA A 68 8.52 -0.57 -2.57
N ASP A 69 9.81 -0.61 -2.91
CA ASP A 69 10.70 0.56 -2.98
C ASP A 69 11.28 0.72 -4.39
N TRP A 70 10.53 0.32 -5.40
CA TRP A 70 11.00 0.07 -6.77
C TRP A 70 11.68 1.26 -7.44
N HIS A 71 11.34 2.48 -7.03
CA HIS A 71 11.87 3.72 -7.61
C HIS A 71 12.90 4.43 -6.72
N MET A 72 13.07 3.97 -5.48
CA MET A 72 13.98 4.62 -4.52
C MET A 72 15.38 4.00 -4.50
N ILE A 73 15.50 2.74 -4.89
CA ILE A 73 16.75 1.99 -4.74
C ILE A 73 17.11 1.34 -6.07
N PRO A 74 18.29 1.65 -6.64
CA PRO A 74 18.77 1.00 -7.85
C PRO A 74 18.83 -0.52 -7.68
N LYS A 75 18.47 -1.28 -8.74
CA LYS A 75 18.49 -2.75 -8.74
C LYS A 75 19.83 -3.33 -8.28
N SER A 76 20.95 -2.63 -8.54
CA SER A 76 22.30 -3.03 -8.14
C SER A 76 22.53 -3.06 -6.62
N ARG A 77 21.79 -2.25 -5.85
CA ARG A 77 21.88 -2.18 -4.38
C ARG A 77 20.74 -2.89 -3.65
N SER A 78 19.77 -3.38 -4.36
CA SER A 78 18.54 -3.94 -3.78
C SER A 78 18.76 -5.21 -2.95
N LYS A 79 19.86 -5.92 -3.18
CA LYS A 79 20.20 -7.15 -2.43
C LYS A 79 20.83 -6.89 -1.06
N GLU A 80 21.27 -5.65 -0.80
CA GLU A 80 22.03 -5.30 0.41
C GLU A 80 21.15 -4.74 1.53
N ILE A 81 19.85 -4.51 1.28
CA ILE A 81 18.96 -3.89 2.26
C ILE A 81 18.23 -4.98 3.02
N SER A 82 18.57 -5.11 4.29
CA SER A 82 17.76 -5.84 5.27
C SER A 82 16.81 -4.88 5.96
N TYR A 83 15.53 -5.16 5.88
CA TYR A 83 14.47 -4.39 6.54
C TYR A 83 14.23 -4.83 7.98
N ASP A 84 14.82 -5.95 8.40
CA ASP A 84 14.60 -6.54 9.73
C ASP A 84 15.07 -5.63 10.88
N ASN A 85 16.00 -4.72 10.60
CA ASN A 85 16.56 -3.79 11.58
C ASN A 85 15.88 -2.40 11.57
N LEU A 86 14.92 -2.16 10.66
CA LEU A 86 14.36 -0.82 10.46
C LEU A 86 13.31 -0.42 11.49
N VAL A 87 12.73 -1.39 12.21
CA VAL A 87 11.69 -1.07 13.19
C VAL A 87 11.87 -1.90 14.45
N PRO A 88 12.22 -1.29 15.59
CA PRO A 88 12.07 -1.96 16.88
C PRO A 88 10.57 -2.07 17.21
N LEU A 89 9.88 -3.02 16.59
CA LEU A 89 8.48 -3.35 16.92
C LEU A 89 8.41 -4.27 18.15
N SER A 90 9.44 -4.25 19.00
CA SER A 90 9.52 -5.00 20.26
C SER A 90 8.39 -4.67 21.24
N GLU A 91 7.69 -3.57 21.02
CA GLU A 91 6.53 -3.17 21.81
C GLU A 91 5.20 -3.82 21.34
N LEU A 92 5.20 -4.41 20.14
CA LEU A 92 4.03 -5.10 19.61
C LEU A 92 4.22 -6.61 19.86
N ASP A 93 3.31 -7.21 20.59
CA ASP A 93 3.27 -8.67 20.86
C ASP A 93 2.88 -9.46 19.57
N VAL A 94 3.50 -9.11 18.44
CA VAL A 94 3.21 -9.65 17.12
C VAL A 94 4.50 -10.05 16.41
N LYS A 95 4.53 -11.28 15.90
CA LYS A 95 5.62 -11.75 15.04
C LYS A 95 5.41 -11.24 13.60
N TYR A 96 6.43 -10.68 12.99
CA TYR A 96 6.39 -10.18 11.61
C TYR A 96 7.68 -10.54 10.86
N SER A 97 7.60 -10.56 9.54
CA SER A 97 8.75 -10.68 8.64
C SER A 97 8.63 -9.68 7.52
N PHE A 98 9.75 -9.04 7.17
CA PHE A 98 9.83 -8.16 6.01
C PHE A 98 10.48 -8.87 4.84
N SER A 99 9.98 -8.60 3.63
CA SER A 99 10.63 -8.99 2.39
C SER A 99 10.40 -7.94 1.33
N ARG A 100 11.39 -7.72 0.45
CA ARG A 100 11.21 -6.84 -0.68
C ARG A 100 10.23 -7.46 -1.67
N LEU A 101 9.26 -6.68 -2.12
CA LEU A 101 8.34 -7.08 -3.18
C LEU A 101 9.01 -6.85 -4.53
N GLU A 102 9.08 -7.88 -5.37
CA GLU A 102 9.62 -7.77 -6.71
C GLU A 102 8.57 -7.19 -7.67
N ARG A 103 8.98 -6.22 -8.49
CA ARG A 103 8.11 -5.61 -9.50
C ARG A 103 7.71 -6.64 -10.55
N GLY A 104 6.43 -6.68 -10.90
CA GLY A 104 5.88 -7.65 -11.84
C GLY A 104 5.58 -9.02 -11.24
N VAL A 105 5.92 -9.25 -9.96
CA VAL A 105 5.64 -10.49 -9.25
C VAL A 105 4.51 -10.29 -8.25
N VAL A 106 3.44 -11.07 -8.43
CA VAL A 106 2.33 -11.08 -7.47
C VAL A 106 2.61 -12.15 -6.42
N GLU A 107 3.02 -11.70 -5.24
CA GLU A 107 3.21 -12.54 -4.07
C GLU A 107 2.22 -12.17 -2.98
N GLU A 108 1.68 -13.18 -2.31
CA GLU A 108 0.75 -12.92 -1.23
C GLU A 108 1.44 -12.41 0.02
N LYS A 109 1.02 -11.22 0.46
CA LYS A 109 1.48 -10.54 1.66
C LYS A 109 0.29 -10.19 2.56
N ASP A 110 0.50 -10.18 3.86
CA ASP A 110 -0.51 -9.72 4.81
C ASP A 110 -0.65 -8.20 4.76
N ALA A 111 0.46 -7.48 4.51
CA ALA A 111 0.48 -6.04 4.27
C ALA A 111 1.61 -5.64 3.30
N ILE A 112 1.49 -4.47 2.69
CA ILE A 112 2.53 -3.87 1.84
C ILE A 112 2.80 -2.44 2.30
N ILE A 113 4.07 -2.10 2.44
CA ILE A 113 4.56 -0.73 2.58
C ILE A 113 5.15 -0.32 1.24
N ALA A 114 4.53 0.65 0.59
CA ALA A 114 4.93 1.17 -0.71
C ALA A 114 5.61 2.53 -0.55
N ILE A 115 6.89 2.64 -0.95
CA ILE A 115 7.73 3.84 -0.75
C ILE A 115 8.03 4.46 -2.10
N GLY A 116 7.53 5.68 -2.32
CA GLY A 116 7.73 6.43 -3.55
C GLY A 116 6.45 6.64 -4.35
N ILE A 117 6.61 6.94 -5.64
CA ILE A 117 5.51 7.21 -6.58
C ILE A 117 5.35 6.00 -7.49
N PHE A 118 4.12 5.56 -7.70
CA PHE A 118 3.80 4.35 -8.46
C PHE A 118 2.79 4.64 -9.56
N SER A 119 2.90 3.93 -10.68
CA SER A 119 1.90 3.93 -11.74
C SER A 119 0.65 3.16 -11.31
N GLU A 120 -0.44 3.32 -12.06
CA GLU A 120 -1.68 2.59 -11.78
C GLU A 120 -1.49 1.07 -11.92
N GLU A 121 -0.69 0.62 -12.89
CA GLU A 121 -0.35 -0.79 -13.08
C GLU A 121 0.39 -1.36 -11.86
N GLU A 122 1.36 -0.62 -11.33
CA GLU A 122 2.13 -1.01 -10.16
C GLU A 122 1.25 -1.07 -8.89
N ILE A 123 0.35 -0.12 -8.72
CA ILE A 123 -0.65 -0.13 -7.65
C ILE A 123 -1.55 -1.37 -7.77
N ASN A 124 -1.98 -1.71 -9.00
CA ASN A 124 -2.78 -2.91 -9.24
C ASN A 124 -2.04 -4.21 -8.89
N GLU A 125 -0.73 -4.29 -9.14
CA GLU A 125 0.09 -5.43 -8.72
C GLU A 125 0.15 -5.57 -7.20
N MET A 126 0.28 -4.45 -6.48
CA MET A 126 0.26 -4.45 -5.01
C MET A 126 -1.10 -4.90 -4.47
N ILE A 127 -2.22 -4.46 -5.07
CA ILE A 127 -3.58 -4.88 -4.69
C ILE A 127 -3.78 -6.38 -4.91
N LEU A 128 -3.19 -6.94 -5.95
CA LEU A 128 -3.23 -8.38 -6.18
C LEU A 128 -2.44 -9.15 -5.13
N SER A 129 -1.39 -8.55 -4.57
CA SER A 129 -0.52 -9.15 -3.55
C SER A 129 -1.08 -8.97 -2.14
N SER A 130 -1.71 -7.83 -1.82
CA SER A 130 -2.32 -7.57 -0.50
C SER A 130 -3.51 -6.63 -0.59
N GLN A 131 -4.45 -6.78 0.34
CA GLN A 131 -5.55 -5.81 0.55
C GLN A 131 -5.15 -4.64 1.47
N ASN A 132 -4.05 -4.80 2.21
CA ASN A 132 -3.54 -3.80 3.14
C ASN A 132 -2.28 -3.18 2.55
N VAL A 133 -2.43 -2.02 1.94
CA VAL A 133 -1.31 -1.26 1.37
C VAL A 133 -1.27 0.10 2.02
N ILE A 134 -0.10 0.49 2.53
CA ILE A 134 0.17 1.84 3.01
C ILE A 134 1.23 2.49 2.14
N PHE A 135 0.98 3.69 1.68
CA PHE A 135 1.92 4.46 0.89
C PHE A 135 2.71 5.43 1.77
N LEU A 136 4.03 5.38 1.68
CA LEU A 136 4.93 6.34 2.31
C LEU A 136 5.48 7.31 1.26
N ASN A 137 5.41 8.60 1.59
CA ASN A 137 5.92 9.69 0.76
C ASN A 137 5.31 9.74 -0.66
N ASN A 138 4.07 9.31 -0.78
CA ASN A 138 3.33 9.31 -2.03
C ASN A 138 2.18 10.33 -1.96
N ASN A 139 2.18 11.29 -2.89
CA ASN A 139 1.12 12.28 -3.05
C ASN A 139 0.18 11.93 -4.23
N SER A 140 0.05 10.66 -4.59
CA SER A 140 -0.87 10.26 -5.66
C SER A 140 -2.32 10.44 -5.23
N SER A 141 -3.19 10.68 -6.21
CA SER A 141 -4.63 10.86 -6.02
C SER A 141 -5.41 9.57 -5.69
N ALA A 142 -4.73 8.43 -5.58
CA ALA A 142 -5.35 7.16 -5.22
C ALA A 142 -5.87 7.22 -3.77
N THR A 143 -7.17 7.46 -3.61
CA THR A 143 -7.85 7.72 -2.33
C THR A 143 -8.23 6.47 -1.54
N ILE A 144 -8.02 5.28 -2.12
CA ILE A 144 -8.50 4.01 -1.55
C ILE A 144 -7.55 3.38 -0.51
N PHE A 145 -6.36 3.96 -0.32
CA PHE A 145 -5.34 3.44 0.59
C PHE A 145 -4.89 4.46 1.61
N ASP A 146 -4.43 3.98 2.75
CA ASP A 146 -3.79 4.80 3.76
C ASP A 146 -2.48 5.36 3.23
N ARG A 147 -2.21 6.63 3.55
CA ARG A 147 -1.02 7.34 3.11
C ARG A 147 -0.38 8.08 4.26
N LEU A 148 0.92 7.96 4.35
CA LEU A 148 1.76 8.78 5.23
C LEU A 148 2.70 9.60 4.34
N PHE A 149 2.60 10.91 4.39
CA PHE A 149 3.46 11.81 3.63
C PHE A 149 3.99 12.94 4.49
N ILE A 150 5.14 13.45 4.11
CA ILE A 150 5.72 14.64 4.73
C ILE A 150 5.08 15.86 4.06
N ASP A 151 4.51 16.75 4.86
CA ASP A 151 4.01 18.03 4.36
C ASP A 151 5.21 18.95 4.04
N TYR A 152 5.61 18.98 2.77
CA TYR A 152 6.63 19.90 2.28
C TYR A 152 6.04 21.24 1.84
N ASP A 153 4.76 21.33 1.55
CA ASP A 153 4.12 22.56 1.04
C ASP A 153 4.10 23.67 2.10
N THR A 154 3.68 23.35 3.30
CA THR A 154 3.63 24.33 4.40
C THR A 154 4.98 24.97 4.74
N PRO A 155 6.07 24.24 4.96
CA PRO A 155 7.37 24.86 5.22
C PRO A 155 7.92 25.64 4.03
N VAL A 156 7.71 25.18 2.79
CA VAL A 156 8.12 25.90 1.59
C VAL A 156 7.37 27.23 1.49
N ARG A 157 6.05 27.26 1.64
CA ARG A 157 5.25 28.51 1.64
C ARG A 157 5.70 29.46 2.72
N LYS A 158 5.93 28.99 3.95
CA LYS A 158 6.43 29.80 5.05
C LYS A 158 7.81 30.41 4.75
N SER A 159 8.70 29.64 4.12
CA SER A 159 10.02 30.11 3.71
C SER A 159 9.92 31.23 2.68
N PHE A 160 9.09 31.08 1.66
CA PHE A 160 8.86 32.12 0.66
C PHE A 160 8.24 33.37 1.28
N GLN A 161 7.27 33.24 2.17
CA GLN A 161 6.66 34.35 2.88
C GLN A 161 7.70 35.10 3.71
N TYR A 162 8.51 34.39 4.49
CA TYR A 162 9.58 34.98 5.27
C TYR A 162 10.58 35.79 4.41
N LEU A 163 11.04 35.22 3.29
CA LEU A 163 11.95 35.91 2.39
C LEU A 163 11.31 37.17 1.78
N LYS A 164 10.02 37.10 1.42
CA LYS A 164 9.26 38.26 0.95
C LYS A 164 9.16 39.37 2.00
N GLU A 165 8.88 39.03 3.26
CA GLU A 165 8.82 39.96 4.39
C GLU A 165 10.19 40.61 4.67
N LYS A 166 11.30 39.90 4.38
CA LYS A 166 12.67 40.43 4.41
C LYS A 166 13.04 41.31 3.22
N GLY A 167 12.11 41.54 2.28
CA GLY A 167 12.32 42.39 1.12
C GLY A 167 13.02 41.70 -0.04
N CYS A 168 13.24 40.41 0.00
CA CYS A 168 13.82 39.65 -1.12
C CYS A 168 12.89 39.69 -2.33
N ARG A 169 13.37 40.21 -3.47
CA ARG A 169 12.61 40.30 -4.73
C ARG A 169 12.97 39.19 -5.73
N HIS A 170 14.15 38.60 -5.57
CA HIS A 170 14.66 37.52 -6.41
C HIS A 170 14.99 36.34 -5.50
N ILE A 171 14.29 35.24 -5.69
CA ILE A 171 14.44 34.03 -4.89
C ILE A 171 14.81 32.89 -5.83
N ALA A 172 15.88 32.18 -5.55
CA ALA A 172 16.29 30.97 -6.25
C ALA A 172 15.99 29.75 -5.38
N PHE A 173 15.48 28.70 -5.98
CA PHE A 173 15.28 27.40 -5.36
C PHE A 173 16.34 26.42 -5.90
N LEU A 174 17.11 25.82 -5.00
CA LEU A 174 18.08 24.79 -5.35
C LEU A 174 17.54 23.45 -4.85
N SER A 175 17.32 22.51 -5.77
CA SER A 175 16.99 21.12 -5.46
C SER A 175 18.22 20.24 -5.64
N GLY A 176 18.27 19.09 -4.93
CA GLY A 176 19.24 18.06 -5.24
C GLY A 176 19.03 17.51 -6.67
N ALA A 177 20.08 17.00 -7.30
CA ALA A 177 19.94 16.23 -8.53
C ALA A 177 19.24 14.91 -8.22
N GLU A 178 18.27 14.53 -9.07
CA GLU A 178 17.67 13.20 -9.07
C GLU A 178 18.67 12.13 -9.54
#